data_862aaf0ad71e45718db35dbcc2ac3aa2
#
_entry.id   862aaf0ad71e45718db35dbcc2ac3aa2
#
_cell.length_a   1.000
_cell.length_b   1.000
_cell.length_c   1.000
_cell.angle_alpha   90.00
_cell.angle_beta   90.00
_cell.angle_gamma   90.00
#
_symmetry.space_group_name_H-M   'P 1'
#
loop_
_entity.id
_entity.type
_entity.pdbx_description
1 polymer ?
#
loop_
_entity_poly.entity_id
_entity_poly.type
_entity_poly.pdbx_seq_one_letter_code
_entity_poly.pdbx_strand_id
1 'polypeptide(L)'
;MDLRGKRALVMGLGVHGGGLGVARFLADHGASVTVTDLRGPELLQPSLDALAGRSIRFVLGHHDEADFRSTDIVVRNPGVPRESRFLQIARAAGATIEMEMTLFFRLCPGPILGITGTKGKTTTTLLTAAMLREQYPDTVVAGNLRISALEALPRMTPDTPVVLELSSWQLEGLDEVQLSPPLAAVTNLSPDHLDRYGSMEAYGAAKQAIFRWQSADDVVVLNHDDPIVASWASAAPAQVAWFGKRAGLPAGASGYDAEGVWLGNELLARSEIPLAGAHNLANVTAAATLAQAFGVTSANIRNAVRSFGGVEHRLEFVRELDGVRYINDTAATAPEAAIAALHSFDAPIVLIAGGADKNLPLSNFAQAIAARAKAVVLLEGTATGKLHTALGQFEHPQAAGHLVHGPYNDFAQAIAAARALAAPGDVVLLAPGCASFGMFRNEFHRGEEFRRIVAQF
;
A
#
# COMPACT_ATOMS: atom_id res chain seq x y z
N MET A 1 22.90 -14.77 -10.10
CA MET A 1 22.61 -15.98 -9.27
C MET A 1 22.15 -17.09 -10.20
N ASP A 2 22.80 -18.26 -10.22
CA ASP A 2 22.34 -19.43 -10.99
C ASP A 2 21.44 -20.30 -10.10
N LEU A 3 20.21 -20.53 -10.56
CA LEU A 3 19.18 -21.30 -9.83
C LEU A 3 19.06 -22.74 -10.35
N ARG A 4 19.67 -23.07 -11.51
CA ARG A 4 19.56 -24.38 -12.13
C ARG A 4 20.10 -25.48 -11.24
N GLY A 5 19.28 -26.51 -11.00
CA GLY A 5 19.62 -27.64 -10.16
C GLY A 5 19.73 -27.35 -8.66
N LYS A 6 19.49 -26.09 -8.22
CA LYS A 6 19.43 -25.75 -6.79
C LYS A 6 18.14 -26.30 -6.17
N ARG A 7 18.26 -26.84 -4.96
CA ARG A 7 17.09 -27.22 -4.14
C ARG A 7 16.58 -25.96 -3.44
N ALA A 8 15.40 -25.51 -3.83
CA ALA A 8 14.79 -24.28 -3.32
C ALA A 8 13.54 -24.61 -2.50
N LEU A 9 13.47 -24.08 -1.29
CA LEU A 9 12.33 -24.21 -0.38
C LEU A 9 11.61 -22.89 -0.25
N VAL A 10 10.34 -22.82 -0.69
CA VAL A 10 9.48 -21.66 -0.50
C VAL A 10 8.71 -21.84 0.79
N MET A 11 9.00 -21.01 1.80
CA MET A 11 8.34 -21.05 3.11
C MET A 11 7.22 -20.01 3.18
N GLY A 12 5.97 -20.47 3.04
CA GLY A 12 4.77 -19.67 2.98
C GLY A 12 4.36 -19.35 1.54
N LEU A 13 3.45 -20.15 0.96
CA LEU A 13 2.86 -19.93 -0.37
C LEU A 13 1.97 -18.67 -0.36
N GLY A 14 1.15 -18.54 0.68
CA GLY A 14 0.24 -17.42 0.81
C GLY A 14 -0.90 -17.42 -0.20
N VAL A 15 -1.81 -16.47 -0.02
CA VAL A 15 -2.99 -16.24 -0.89
C VAL A 15 -2.91 -14.90 -1.64
N HIS A 16 -1.83 -14.12 -1.48
CA HIS A 16 -1.68 -12.77 -1.99
C HIS A 16 -0.60 -12.61 -3.09
N GLY A 17 -0.18 -13.71 -3.70
CA GLY A 17 0.67 -13.68 -4.90
C GLY A 17 2.18 -13.80 -4.67
N GLY A 18 2.77 -13.27 -3.58
CA GLY A 18 4.22 -13.25 -3.38
C GLY A 18 4.86 -14.65 -3.38
N GLY A 19 4.42 -15.55 -2.51
CA GLY A 19 4.94 -16.93 -2.48
C GLY A 19 4.64 -17.72 -3.75
N LEU A 20 3.48 -17.48 -4.37
CA LEU A 20 3.11 -18.03 -5.67
C LEU A 20 4.09 -17.61 -6.76
N GLY A 21 4.37 -16.29 -6.87
CA GLY A 21 5.30 -15.74 -7.85
C GLY A 21 6.72 -16.27 -7.65
N VAL A 22 7.17 -16.38 -6.40
CA VAL A 22 8.47 -16.99 -6.06
C VAL A 22 8.54 -18.45 -6.51
N ALA A 23 7.53 -19.27 -6.17
CA ALA A 23 7.52 -20.69 -6.53
C ALA A 23 7.54 -20.89 -8.05
N ARG A 24 6.75 -20.09 -8.77
CA ARG A 24 6.73 -20.06 -10.24
C ARG A 24 8.10 -19.68 -10.80
N PHE A 25 8.64 -18.57 -10.34
CA PHE A 25 9.93 -18.06 -10.81
C PHE A 25 11.05 -19.09 -10.63
N LEU A 26 11.16 -19.67 -9.44
CA LEU A 26 12.19 -20.69 -9.14
C LEU A 26 12.07 -21.93 -10.03
N ALA A 27 10.83 -22.44 -10.22
CA ALA A 27 10.58 -23.59 -11.07
C ALA A 27 10.89 -23.31 -12.55
N ASP A 28 10.47 -22.15 -13.06
CA ASP A 28 10.70 -21.72 -14.43
C ASP A 28 12.20 -21.47 -14.73
N HIS A 29 13.02 -21.21 -13.66
CA HIS A 29 14.48 -21.07 -13.76
C HIS A 29 15.26 -22.35 -13.43
N GLY A 30 14.59 -23.50 -13.38
CA GLY A 30 15.22 -24.82 -13.29
C GLY A 30 15.67 -25.23 -11.87
N ALA A 31 15.15 -24.60 -10.83
CA ALA A 31 15.33 -25.07 -9.46
C ALA A 31 14.43 -26.29 -9.16
N SER A 32 14.88 -27.19 -8.27
CA SER A 32 14.04 -28.22 -7.66
C SER A 32 13.27 -27.60 -6.50
N VAL A 33 11.98 -27.31 -6.73
CA VAL A 33 11.19 -26.50 -5.81
C VAL A 33 10.35 -27.35 -4.86
N THR A 34 10.46 -27.07 -3.57
CA THR A 34 9.51 -27.50 -2.54
C THR A 34 8.80 -26.27 -1.98
N VAL A 35 7.48 -26.33 -1.83
CA VAL A 35 6.67 -25.29 -1.19
C VAL A 35 6.14 -25.86 0.13
N THR A 36 6.33 -25.13 1.23
CA THR A 36 5.78 -25.50 2.53
C THR A 36 4.95 -24.34 3.13
N ASP A 37 3.76 -24.67 3.65
CA ASP A 37 2.87 -23.70 4.30
C ASP A 37 2.15 -24.39 5.47
N LEU A 38 1.92 -23.65 6.58
CA LEU A 38 1.15 -24.16 7.74
C LEU A 38 -0.34 -24.29 7.44
N ARG A 39 -0.83 -23.62 6.40
CA ARG A 39 -2.21 -23.76 5.93
C ARG A 39 -2.39 -25.02 5.10
N GLY A 40 -3.59 -25.59 5.22
CA GLY A 40 -4.00 -26.74 4.42
C GLY A 40 -4.31 -26.37 2.96
N PRO A 41 -4.48 -27.40 2.10
CA PRO A 41 -4.75 -27.21 0.67
C PRO A 41 -6.03 -26.42 0.41
N GLU A 42 -7.06 -26.55 1.25
CA GLU A 42 -8.36 -25.90 1.06
C GLU A 42 -8.24 -24.38 0.98
N LEU A 43 -7.38 -23.78 1.83
CA LEU A 43 -7.13 -22.34 1.86
C LEU A 43 -6.18 -21.88 0.75
N LEU A 44 -5.39 -22.78 0.21
CA LEU A 44 -4.35 -22.49 -0.78
C LEU A 44 -4.73 -22.93 -2.20
N GLN A 45 -5.92 -23.50 -2.41
CA GLN A 45 -6.34 -24.10 -3.67
C GLN A 45 -6.15 -23.16 -4.88
N PRO A 46 -6.50 -21.86 -4.84
CA PRO A 46 -6.26 -20.97 -5.96
C PRO A 46 -4.78 -20.84 -6.32
N SER A 47 -3.89 -20.86 -5.33
CA SER A 47 -2.44 -20.79 -5.56
C SER A 47 -1.88 -22.12 -6.09
N LEU A 48 -2.44 -23.26 -5.64
CA LEU A 48 -2.09 -24.59 -6.14
C LEU A 48 -2.50 -24.76 -7.60
N ASP A 49 -3.71 -24.35 -7.96
CA ASP A 49 -4.23 -24.39 -9.34
C ASP A 49 -3.35 -23.53 -10.28
N ALA A 50 -2.91 -22.37 -9.82
CA ALA A 50 -2.03 -21.49 -10.59
C ALA A 50 -0.60 -22.04 -10.77
N LEU A 51 -0.19 -23.05 -10.00
CA LEU A 51 1.08 -23.77 -10.12
C LEU A 51 0.93 -25.14 -10.82
N ALA A 52 -0.27 -25.51 -11.24
CA ALA A 52 -0.51 -26.77 -11.92
C ALA A 52 0.38 -26.94 -13.16
N GLY A 53 0.84 -28.18 -13.40
CA GLY A 53 1.74 -28.50 -14.51
C GLY A 53 3.22 -28.21 -14.29
N ARG A 54 3.61 -27.60 -13.13
CA ARG A 54 5.02 -27.43 -12.74
C ARG A 54 5.46 -28.56 -11.81
N SER A 55 6.73 -28.96 -11.93
CA SER A 55 7.32 -29.98 -11.02
C SER A 55 7.66 -29.33 -9.69
N ILE A 56 6.66 -29.20 -8.81
CA ILE A 56 6.78 -28.61 -7.47
C ILE A 56 6.26 -29.62 -6.44
N ARG A 57 7.03 -29.86 -5.38
CA ARG A 57 6.59 -30.66 -4.25
C ARG A 57 5.92 -29.75 -3.20
N PHE A 58 4.76 -30.14 -2.72
CA PHE A 58 3.99 -29.40 -1.71
C PHE A 58 3.99 -30.14 -0.38
N VAL A 59 4.28 -29.40 0.72
CA VAL A 59 4.19 -29.85 2.11
C VAL A 59 3.29 -28.84 2.84
N LEU A 60 2.02 -29.19 2.99
CA LEU A 60 0.97 -28.27 3.46
C LEU A 60 0.41 -28.73 4.81
N GLY A 61 -0.02 -27.77 5.65
CA GLY A 61 -0.51 -28.01 7.01
C GLY A 61 0.60 -28.14 8.06
N HIS A 62 1.84 -28.29 7.65
CA HIS A 62 3.00 -28.40 8.54
C HIS A 62 4.29 -28.05 7.81
N HIS A 63 5.39 -27.96 8.57
CA HIS A 63 6.76 -27.89 8.04
C HIS A 63 7.53 -29.16 8.43
N ASP A 64 8.29 -29.72 7.47
CA ASP A 64 9.19 -30.84 7.71
C ASP A 64 10.64 -30.33 7.88
N GLU A 65 11.27 -30.64 9.03
CA GLU A 65 12.66 -30.22 9.29
C GLU A 65 13.65 -30.77 8.27
N ALA A 66 13.40 -31.98 7.74
CA ALA A 66 14.28 -32.60 6.75
C ALA A 66 14.40 -31.73 5.47
N ASP A 67 13.33 -31.04 5.07
CA ASP A 67 13.33 -30.13 3.93
C ASP A 67 14.26 -28.93 4.17
N PHE A 68 14.24 -28.37 5.38
CA PHE A 68 15.10 -27.23 5.75
C PHE A 68 16.57 -27.64 5.89
N ARG A 69 16.86 -28.89 6.27
CA ARG A 69 18.21 -29.42 6.35
C ARG A 69 18.82 -29.75 4.98
N SER A 70 17.99 -30.06 4.00
CA SER A 70 18.43 -30.57 2.70
C SER A 70 18.30 -29.55 1.56
N THR A 71 17.91 -28.32 1.83
CA THR A 71 17.76 -27.27 0.82
C THR A 71 19.04 -26.44 0.66
N ASP A 72 19.24 -25.83 -0.52
CA ASP A 72 20.33 -24.92 -0.79
C ASP A 72 19.92 -23.47 -0.55
N ILE A 73 18.61 -23.17 -0.74
CA ILE A 73 18.04 -21.83 -0.62
C ILE A 73 16.64 -21.92 0.01
N VAL A 74 16.36 -21.09 1.01
CA VAL A 74 15.01 -20.89 1.54
C VAL A 74 14.54 -19.49 1.16
N VAL A 75 13.40 -19.40 0.46
CA VAL A 75 12.74 -18.12 0.22
C VAL A 75 11.55 -18.00 1.16
N ARG A 76 11.70 -17.17 2.19
CA ARG A 76 10.64 -16.96 3.19
C ARG A 76 9.64 -15.88 2.76
N ASN A 77 8.37 -16.10 3.02
CA ASN A 77 7.35 -15.08 2.90
C ASN A 77 7.55 -13.99 3.98
N PRO A 78 7.29 -12.71 3.71
CA PRO A 78 7.41 -11.63 4.71
C PRO A 78 6.68 -11.88 6.04
N GLY A 79 5.56 -12.62 6.03
CA GLY A 79 4.83 -13.00 7.23
C GLY A 79 5.53 -14.05 8.11
N VAL A 80 6.59 -14.71 7.62
CA VAL A 80 7.37 -15.67 8.41
C VAL A 80 8.37 -14.91 9.28
N PRO A 81 8.31 -15.07 10.64
CA PRO A 81 9.26 -14.42 11.53
C PRO A 81 10.71 -14.87 11.22
N ARG A 82 11.63 -13.91 11.23
CA ARG A 82 13.06 -14.17 10.98
C ARG A 82 13.70 -15.08 12.04
N GLU A 83 13.11 -15.13 13.23
CA GLU A 83 13.49 -15.96 14.38
C GLU A 83 12.95 -17.39 14.30
N SER A 84 12.21 -17.73 13.24
CA SER A 84 11.65 -19.08 13.06
C SER A 84 12.71 -20.17 13.24
N ARG A 85 12.42 -21.17 14.08
CA ARG A 85 13.29 -22.32 14.30
C ARG A 85 13.67 -23.04 12.99
N PHE A 86 12.77 -23.08 12.02
CA PHE A 86 13.01 -23.71 10.73
C PHE A 86 14.06 -22.95 9.91
N LEU A 87 14.05 -21.61 9.95
CA LEU A 87 15.09 -20.80 9.32
C LEU A 87 16.45 -20.98 10.01
N GLN A 88 16.46 -21.16 11.34
CA GLN A 88 17.70 -21.46 12.08
C GLN A 88 18.27 -22.83 11.66
N ILE A 89 17.40 -23.84 11.49
CA ILE A 89 17.81 -25.18 11.00
C ILE A 89 18.42 -25.06 9.60
N ALA A 90 17.78 -24.33 8.69
CA ALA A 90 18.30 -24.14 7.34
C ALA A 90 19.63 -23.41 7.32
N ARG A 91 19.78 -22.31 8.10
CA ARG A 91 21.07 -21.58 8.25
C ARG A 91 22.16 -22.51 8.79
N ALA A 92 21.88 -23.31 9.82
CA ALA A 92 22.82 -24.24 10.40
C ALA A 92 23.25 -25.37 9.41
N ALA A 93 22.39 -25.69 8.45
CA ALA A 93 22.68 -26.62 7.36
C ALA A 93 23.39 -25.96 6.15
N GLY A 94 23.67 -24.64 6.20
CA GLY A 94 24.37 -23.90 5.14
C GLY A 94 23.46 -23.33 4.05
N ALA A 95 22.14 -23.40 4.21
CA ALA A 95 21.22 -22.82 3.25
C ALA A 95 21.24 -21.29 3.29
N THR A 96 21.16 -20.66 2.12
CA THR A 96 20.95 -19.21 2.00
C THR A 96 19.49 -18.87 2.28
N ILE A 97 19.23 -17.84 3.10
CA ILE A 97 17.88 -17.36 3.38
C ILE A 97 17.64 -16.10 2.55
N GLU A 98 16.62 -16.15 1.73
CA GLU A 98 16.21 -15.05 0.86
C GLU A 98 14.73 -14.71 1.10
N MET A 99 14.31 -13.58 0.57
CA MET A 99 12.92 -13.17 0.37
C MET A 99 12.70 -12.86 -1.11
N GLU A 100 11.46 -12.70 -1.53
CA GLU A 100 11.17 -12.25 -2.89
C GLU A 100 11.94 -10.97 -3.26
N MET A 101 11.90 -9.97 -2.37
CA MET A 101 12.57 -8.68 -2.61
C MET A 101 14.10 -8.81 -2.63
N THR A 102 14.70 -9.64 -1.80
CA THR A 102 16.16 -9.84 -1.82
C THR A 102 16.63 -10.51 -3.12
N LEU A 103 15.87 -11.52 -3.59
CA LEU A 103 16.10 -12.11 -4.91
C LEU A 103 15.93 -11.08 -6.03
N PHE A 104 14.86 -10.29 -5.95
CA PHE A 104 14.61 -9.26 -6.96
C PHE A 104 15.76 -8.24 -7.05
N PHE A 105 16.22 -7.70 -5.91
CA PHE A 105 17.35 -6.76 -5.87
C PHE A 105 18.63 -7.32 -6.49
N ARG A 106 18.89 -8.63 -6.30
CA ARG A 106 20.07 -9.28 -6.87
C ARG A 106 19.98 -9.52 -8.38
N LEU A 107 18.76 -9.61 -8.91
CA LEU A 107 18.51 -10.01 -10.29
C LEU A 107 18.02 -8.86 -11.18
N CYS A 108 17.54 -7.78 -10.58
CA CYS A 108 17.07 -6.60 -11.29
C CYS A 108 18.22 -5.93 -12.05
N PRO A 109 18.15 -5.79 -13.39
CA PRO A 109 19.19 -5.17 -14.16
C PRO A 109 19.11 -3.64 -14.15
N GLY A 110 17.94 -3.07 -13.87
CA GLY A 110 17.66 -1.64 -13.96
C GLY A 110 17.73 -0.90 -12.62
N PRO A 111 17.66 0.44 -12.63
CA PRO A 111 17.69 1.25 -11.43
C PRO A 111 16.43 1.07 -10.57
N ILE A 112 16.62 0.91 -9.26
CA ILE A 112 15.54 0.68 -8.30
C ILE A 112 15.28 1.96 -7.49
N LEU A 113 14.01 2.39 -7.46
CA LEU A 113 13.50 3.44 -6.58
C LEU A 113 12.60 2.79 -5.52
N GLY A 114 12.94 2.93 -4.24
CA GLY A 114 12.18 2.34 -3.13
C GLY A 114 11.39 3.37 -2.35
N ILE A 115 10.13 3.06 -2.03
CA ILE A 115 9.25 3.96 -1.25
C ILE A 115 8.71 3.21 -0.05
N THR A 116 8.88 3.80 1.15
CA THR A 116 8.32 3.30 2.40
C THR A 116 7.67 4.41 3.22
N GLY A 117 7.12 4.05 4.35
CA GLY A 117 6.45 4.90 5.32
C GLY A 117 5.29 4.17 5.99
N THR A 118 4.58 4.82 6.89
CA THR A 118 3.37 4.24 7.49
C THR A 118 2.19 4.45 6.55
N LYS A 119 1.94 5.66 6.09
CA LYS A 119 0.84 6.04 5.18
C LYS A 119 1.39 6.69 3.90
N GLY A 120 0.61 6.71 2.84
CA GLY A 120 0.96 7.37 1.57
C GLY A 120 1.87 6.57 0.63
N LYS A 121 2.43 5.44 1.02
CA LYS A 121 3.32 4.60 0.18
C LYS A 121 2.77 4.34 -1.22
N THR A 122 1.59 3.75 -1.31
CA THR A 122 0.97 3.36 -2.59
C THR A 122 0.76 4.54 -3.52
N THR A 123 0.21 5.64 -2.99
CA THR A 123 -0.01 6.87 -3.76
C THR A 123 1.32 7.43 -4.28
N THR A 124 2.32 7.52 -3.40
CA THR A 124 3.65 8.03 -3.78
C THR A 124 4.32 7.11 -4.80
N THR A 125 4.23 5.78 -4.64
CA THR A 125 4.78 4.80 -5.58
C THR A 125 4.15 4.92 -6.97
N LEU A 126 2.82 4.97 -7.05
CA LEU A 126 2.12 5.07 -8.33
C LEU A 126 2.32 6.44 -9.00
N LEU A 127 2.35 7.53 -8.22
CA LEU A 127 2.70 8.86 -8.73
C LEU A 127 4.13 8.91 -9.28
N THR A 128 5.11 8.41 -8.52
CA THR A 128 6.50 8.31 -8.98
C THR A 128 6.58 7.53 -10.30
N ALA A 129 5.92 6.39 -10.37
CA ALA A 129 5.91 5.60 -11.60
C ALA A 129 5.22 6.31 -12.77
N ALA A 130 4.13 7.03 -12.53
CA ALA A 130 3.48 7.83 -13.56
C ALA A 130 4.41 8.94 -14.09
N MET A 131 5.12 9.62 -13.18
CA MET A 131 6.11 10.64 -13.55
C MET A 131 7.28 10.06 -14.36
N LEU A 132 7.80 8.90 -13.96
CA LEU A 132 8.87 8.23 -14.70
C LEU A 132 8.39 7.78 -16.09
N ARG A 133 7.16 7.29 -16.23
CA ARG A 133 6.61 6.80 -17.50
C ARG A 133 6.48 7.88 -18.57
N GLU A 134 6.39 9.15 -18.20
CA GLU A 134 6.45 10.26 -19.17
C GLU A 134 7.78 10.31 -19.94
N GLN A 135 8.85 9.77 -19.36
CA GLN A 135 10.20 9.77 -19.94
C GLN A 135 10.72 8.34 -20.19
N TYR A 136 10.29 7.38 -19.40
CA TYR A 136 10.67 5.96 -19.43
C TYR A 136 9.41 5.08 -19.45
N PRO A 137 8.78 4.88 -20.63
CA PRO A 137 7.47 4.21 -20.74
C PRO A 137 7.43 2.80 -20.15
N ASP A 138 8.57 2.09 -20.18
CA ASP A 138 8.70 0.72 -19.67
C ASP A 138 8.88 0.65 -18.14
N THR A 139 8.73 1.76 -17.41
CA THR A 139 8.85 1.79 -15.95
C THR A 139 7.97 0.73 -15.30
N VAL A 140 8.60 -0.12 -14.49
CA VAL A 140 7.94 -1.21 -13.75
C VAL A 140 7.54 -0.73 -12.36
N VAL A 141 6.38 -1.18 -11.90
CA VAL A 141 5.89 -0.97 -10.52
C VAL A 141 5.67 -2.32 -9.88
N ALA A 142 6.21 -2.51 -8.68
CA ALA A 142 6.07 -3.77 -7.94
C ALA A 142 6.26 -3.58 -6.42
N GLY A 143 6.47 -4.66 -5.69
CA GLY A 143 6.69 -4.67 -4.25
C GLY A 143 5.41 -5.02 -3.48
N ASN A 144 5.07 -4.26 -2.45
CA ASN A 144 3.90 -4.51 -1.59
C ASN A 144 2.55 -4.20 -2.27
N LEU A 145 2.45 -4.43 -3.57
CA LEU A 145 1.29 -4.17 -4.44
C LEU A 145 0.60 -5.46 -4.90
N ARG A 146 0.89 -6.62 -4.26
CA ARG A 146 0.33 -7.94 -4.56
C ARG A 146 0.66 -8.50 -5.95
N ILE A 147 1.62 -7.91 -6.64
CA ILE A 147 2.19 -8.40 -7.89
C ILE A 147 3.64 -8.79 -7.58
N SER A 148 4.02 -10.00 -7.94
CA SER A 148 5.40 -10.46 -7.75
C SER A 148 6.35 -9.65 -8.64
N ALA A 149 7.35 -9.03 -8.03
CA ALA A 149 8.37 -8.28 -8.74
C ALA A 149 9.19 -9.20 -9.67
N LEU A 150 9.40 -10.46 -9.28
CA LEU A 150 10.15 -11.44 -10.07
C LEU A 150 9.50 -11.76 -11.42
N GLU A 151 8.17 -11.64 -11.53
CA GLU A 151 7.46 -11.87 -12.81
C GLU A 151 7.76 -10.79 -13.85
N ALA A 152 8.25 -9.64 -13.45
CA ALA A 152 8.60 -8.57 -14.38
C ALA A 152 10.04 -8.68 -14.93
N LEU A 153 10.94 -9.42 -14.27
CA LEU A 153 12.36 -9.55 -14.64
C LEU A 153 12.61 -9.90 -16.14
N PRO A 154 11.85 -10.83 -16.76
CA PRO A 154 12.15 -11.22 -18.15
C PRO A 154 12.01 -10.11 -19.19
N ARG A 155 11.28 -9.02 -18.85
CA ARG A 155 11.05 -7.87 -19.75
C ARG A 155 11.90 -6.65 -19.40
N MET A 156 12.73 -6.73 -18.36
CA MET A 156 13.54 -5.60 -17.90
C MET A 156 14.89 -5.55 -18.62
N THR A 157 15.37 -4.34 -18.83
CA THR A 157 16.71 -4.02 -19.34
C THR A 157 17.45 -3.16 -18.32
N PRO A 158 18.76 -2.92 -18.47
CA PRO A 158 19.49 -1.99 -17.60
C PRO A 158 18.92 -0.56 -17.57
N ASP A 159 18.16 -0.16 -18.57
CA ASP A 159 17.54 1.16 -18.67
C ASP A 159 16.08 1.18 -18.16
N THR A 160 15.55 0.06 -17.70
CA THR A 160 14.18 -0.03 -17.16
C THR A 160 14.13 0.41 -15.71
N PRO A 161 13.55 1.58 -15.37
CA PRO A 161 13.39 1.99 -13.97
C PRO A 161 12.35 1.11 -13.27
N VAL A 162 12.60 0.84 -11.99
CA VAL A 162 11.70 0.06 -11.14
C VAL A 162 11.32 0.86 -9.92
N VAL A 163 10.03 1.08 -9.70
CA VAL A 163 9.49 1.75 -8.51
C VAL A 163 8.86 0.71 -7.60
N LEU A 164 9.41 0.56 -6.40
CA LEU A 164 8.99 -0.45 -5.42
C LEU A 164 8.30 0.19 -4.23
N GLU A 165 7.07 -0.25 -3.94
CA GLU A 165 6.50 -0.08 -2.60
C GLU A 165 7.13 -1.10 -1.65
N LEU A 166 7.79 -0.64 -0.58
CA LEU A 166 8.47 -1.51 0.38
C LEU A 166 7.84 -1.41 1.77
N SER A 167 7.30 -2.53 2.26
CA SER A 167 6.84 -2.67 3.64
C SER A 167 8.02 -2.82 4.60
N SER A 168 7.79 -2.55 5.90
CA SER A 168 8.81 -2.78 6.93
C SER A 168 9.28 -4.23 6.96
N TRP A 169 8.40 -5.18 6.67
CA TRP A 169 8.74 -6.62 6.64
C TRP A 169 9.66 -6.99 5.47
N GLN A 170 9.46 -6.36 4.30
CA GLN A 170 10.36 -6.56 3.16
C GLN A 170 11.71 -5.89 3.41
N LEU A 171 11.70 -4.72 4.05
CA LEU A 171 12.92 -4.00 4.43
C LEU A 171 13.76 -4.76 5.47
N GLU A 172 13.14 -5.49 6.42
CA GLU A 172 13.88 -6.40 7.30
C GLU A 172 14.70 -7.44 6.53
N GLY A 173 14.14 -7.98 5.45
CA GLY A 173 14.86 -8.94 4.61
C GLY A 173 16.01 -8.28 3.84
N LEU A 174 15.81 -7.08 3.33
CA LEU A 174 16.87 -6.32 2.67
C LEU A 174 17.99 -5.94 3.65
N ASP A 175 17.64 -5.59 4.90
CA ASP A 175 18.61 -5.31 5.97
C ASP A 175 19.48 -6.52 6.30
N GLU A 176 18.89 -7.73 6.38
CA GLU A 176 19.62 -8.99 6.62
C GLU A 176 20.71 -9.25 5.57
N VAL A 177 20.52 -8.80 4.34
CA VAL A 177 21.44 -8.99 3.21
C VAL A 177 22.18 -7.71 2.81
N GLN A 178 22.06 -6.65 3.60
CA GLN A 178 22.77 -5.37 3.44
C GLN A 178 22.49 -4.70 2.09
N LEU A 179 21.23 -4.64 1.69
CA LEU A 179 20.79 -4.00 0.45
C LEU A 179 19.82 -2.84 0.73
N SER A 180 20.02 -1.73 0.03
CA SER A 180 19.09 -0.60 -0.06
C SER A 180 18.96 -0.17 -1.52
N PRO A 181 17.81 0.37 -1.96
CA PRO A 181 17.70 0.96 -3.29
C PRO A 181 18.55 2.24 -3.38
N PRO A 182 19.20 2.52 -4.52
CA PRO A 182 20.02 3.73 -4.68
C PRO A 182 19.20 5.03 -4.58
N LEU A 183 17.91 4.98 -4.91
CA LEU A 183 16.98 6.09 -4.67
C LEU A 183 15.86 5.62 -3.74
N ALA A 184 15.66 6.36 -2.66
CA ALA A 184 14.69 5.99 -1.64
C ALA A 184 13.82 7.18 -1.22
N ALA A 185 12.59 6.90 -0.76
CA ALA A 185 11.74 7.91 -0.12
C ALA A 185 11.04 7.33 1.11
N VAL A 186 10.96 8.15 2.17
CA VAL A 186 10.21 7.85 3.39
C VAL A 186 9.11 8.87 3.57
N THR A 187 7.85 8.45 3.48
CA THR A 187 6.71 9.37 3.51
C THR A 187 6.40 9.90 4.90
N ASN A 188 6.33 9.04 5.91
CA ASN A 188 6.06 9.37 7.31
C ASN A 188 6.25 8.16 8.22
N LEU A 189 6.28 8.40 9.55
CA LEU A 189 6.24 7.36 10.56
C LEU A 189 5.17 7.69 11.61
N SER A 190 4.20 6.80 11.79
CA SER A 190 3.18 6.87 12.84
C SER A 190 2.93 5.48 13.42
N PRO A 191 2.30 5.36 14.60
CA PRO A 191 2.05 4.07 15.23
C PRO A 191 1.31 3.10 14.29
N ASP A 192 1.94 1.96 14.03
CA ASP A 192 1.40 0.84 13.27
C ASP A 192 2.23 -0.42 13.58
N HIS A 193 1.65 -1.61 13.46
CA HIS A 193 2.34 -2.90 13.68
C HIS A 193 3.10 -3.02 15.01
N LEU A 194 2.66 -2.33 16.08
CA LEU A 194 3.32 -2.38 17.38
C LEU A 194 3.17 -3.74 18.09
N ASP A 195 2.17 -4.51 17.73
CA ASP A 195 2.00 -5.92 18.10
C ASP A 195 3.18 -6.79 17.66
N ARG A 196 3.80 -6.46 16.51
CA ARG A 196 4.97 -7.14 15.97
C ARG A 196 6.28 -6.54 16.48
N TYR A 197 6.41 -5.21 16.44
CA TYR A 197 7.68 -4.52 16.71
C TYR A 197 7.91 -4.19 18.18
N GLY A 198 6.85 -4.16 18.99
CA GLY A 198 6.91 -3.83 20.40
C GLY A 198 7.15 -2.34 20.71
N SER A 199 7.80 -1.59 19.81
CA SER A 199 8.05 -0.16 19.99
C SER A 199 8.13 0.61 18.66
N MET A 200 7.97 1.94 18.74
CA MET A 200 8.13 2.85 17.58
C MET A 200 9.57 2.89 17.09
N GLU A 201 10.55 2.75 17.98
CA GLU A 201 11.98 2.73 17.67
C GLU A 201 12.31 1.51 16.80
N ALA A 202 11.83 0.32 17.19
CA ALA A 202 12.05 -0.92 16.42
C ALA A 202 11.34 -0.86 15.05
N TYR A 203 10.12 -0.31 15.01
CA TYR A 203 9.39 -0.11 13.76
C TYR A 203 10.11 0.90 12.84
N GLY A 204 10.61 2.01 13.40
CA GLY A 204 11.40 2.99 12.68
C GLY A 204 12.71 2.40 12.15
N ALA A 205 13.43 1.63 12.99
CA ALA A 205 14.68 0.96 12.60
C ALA A 205 14.49 0.00 11.42
N ALA A 206 13.35 -0.74 11.37
CA ALA A 206 13.03 -1.58 10.22
C ALA A 206 12.82 -0.76 8.94
N LYS A 207 12.23 0.45 9.02
CA LYS A 207 12.05 1.33 7.86
C LYS A 207 13.34 2.02 7.42
N GLN A 208 14.23 2.36 8.34
CA GLN A 208 15.54 2.95 8.02
C GLN A 208 16.40 2.03 7.15
N ALA A 209 16.13 0.73 7.13
CA ALA A 209 16.81 -0.21 6.23
C ALA A 209 16.66 0.18 4.74
N ILE A 210 15.68 1.02 4.38
CA ILE A 210 15.52 1.51 3.00
C ILE A 210 16.71 2.36 2.52
N PHE A 211 17.44 3.01 3.44
CA PHE A 211 18.61 3.83 3.12
C PHE A 211 19.88 3.44 3.88
N ARG A 212 19.79 2.54 4.86
CA ARG A 212 20.94 2.18 5.73
C ARG A 212 22.16 1.72 4.98
N TRP A 213 21.97 1.02 3.87
CA TRP A 213 23.03 0.42 3.06
C TRP A 213 23.30 1.20 1.77
N GLN A 214 22.83 2.45 1.68
CA GLN A 214 23.13 3.35 0.58
C GLN A 214 24.59 3.85 0.65
N SER A 215 25.08 4.33 -0.48
CA SER A 215 26.38 5.01 -0.61
C SER A 215 26.19 6.54 -0.62
N ALA A 216 27.31 7.28 -0.61
CA ALA A 216 27.28 8.74 -0.67
C ALA A 216 26.76 9.30 -2.02
N ASP A 217 26.77 8.48 -3.08
CA ASP A 217 26.27 8.87 -4.40
C ASP A 217 24.75 8.62 -4.55
N ASP A 218 24.15 7.88 -3.61
CA ASP A 218 22.73 7.58 -3.59
C ASP A 218 21.91 8.75 -3.01
N VAL A 219 20.58 8.68 -3.12
CA VAL A 219 19.68 9.74 -2.61
C VAL A 219 18.57 9.15 -1.76
N VAL A 220 18.32 9.75 -0.60
CA VAL A 220 17.14 9.49 0.21
C VAL A 220 16.29 10.76 0.35
N VAL A 221 15.00 10.64 0.02
CA VAL A 221 13.99 11.69 0.15
C VAL A 221 13.29 11.51 1.50
N LEU A 222 13.44 12.49 2.39
CA LEU A 222 12.90 12.45 3.75
C LEU A 222 11.85 13.54 3.97
N ASN A 223 10.82 13.21 4.76
CA ASN A 223 9.77 14.13 5.15
C ASN A 223 10.25 15.06 6.26
N HIS A 224 10.36 16.35 5.97
CA HIS A 224 10.75 17.37 6.93
C HIS A 224 9.67 17.68 7.97
N ASP A 225 8.39 17.47 7.63
CA ASP A 225 7.27 17.72 8.54
C ASP A 225 7.10 16.63 9.61
N ASP A 226 7.71 15.46 9.41
CA ASP A 226 7.68 14.36 10.36
C ASP A 226 8.96 14.40 11.21
N PRO A 227 8.87 14.77 12.51
CA PRO A 227 10.07 14.93 13.34
C PRO A 227 10.91 13.67 13.49
N ILE A 228 10.28 12.49 13.46
CA ILE A 228 10.99 11.22 13.56
C ILE A 228 11.76 10.96 12.26
N VAL A 229 11.09 11.08 11.11
CA VAL A 229 11.72 10.87 9.80
C VAL A 229 12.80 11.93 9.55
N ALA A 230 12.55 13.19 9.91
CA ALA A 230 13.54 14.27 9.78
C ALA A 230 14.81 14.00 10.60
N SER A 231 14.68 13.42 11.81
CA SER A 231 15.83 13.07 12.65
C SER A 231 16.77 12.02 12.02
N TRP A 232 16.29 11.23 11.07
CA TRP A 232 17.07 10.19 10.41
C TRP A 232 18.11 10.72 9.43
N ALA A 233 18.00 11.99 9.04
CA ALA A 233 18.97 12.62 8.11
C ALA A 233 20.42 12.54 8.60
N SER A 234 20.64 12.62 9.92
CA SER A 234 21.98 12.52 10.50
C SER A 234 22.61 11.11 10.42
N ALA A 235 21.77 10.09 10.22
CA ALA A 235 22.19 8.69 10.11
C ALA A 235 22.21 8.19 8.65
N ALA A 236 21.72 9.00 7.69
CA ALA A 236 21.69 8.62 6.28
C ALA A 236 23.09 8.70 5.67
N PRO A 237 23.62 7.62 5.07
CA PRO A 237 24.90 7.66 4.39
C PRO A 237 24.80 8.37 3.03
N ALA A 238 23.61 8.45 2.45
CA ALA A 238 23.30 9.05 1.16
C ALA A 238 23.06 10.56 1.24
N GLN A 239 22.93 11.20 0.08
CA GLN A 239 22.49 12.58 -0.04
C GLN A 239 21.02 12.68 0.39
N VAL A 240 20.70 13.63 1.29
CA VAL A 240 19.34 13.86 1.77
C VAL A 240 18.66 14.93 0.92
N ALA A 241 17.58 14.56 0.24
CA ALA A 241 16.64 15.48 -0.37
C ALA A 241 15.40 15.62 0.53
N TRP A 242 14.91 16.84 0.70
CA TRP A 242 13.80 17.14 1.59
C TRP A 242 12.51 17.39 0.84
N PHE A 243 11.40 16.91 1.42
CA PHE A 243 10.06 17.36 1.05
C PHE A 243 9.25 17.68 2.31
N GLY A 244 8.26 18.56 2.18
CA GLY A 244 7.38 18.93 3.29
C GLY A 244 6.59 20.20 3.00
N LYS A 245 5.98 20.81 4.03
CA LYS A 245 5.36 22.11 3.94
C LYS A 245 6.40 23.15 3.57
N ARG A 246 6.08 24.03 2.62
CA ARG A 246 7.02 25.03 2.09
C ARG A 246 7.65 25.90 3.17
N ALA A 247 6.87 26.28 4.19
CA ALA A 247 7.37 27.07 5.30
C ALA A 247 8.35 26.24 6.16
N GLY A 248 9.59 26.72 6.28
CA GLY A 248 10.63 26.08 7.12
C GLY A 248 11.50 25.06 6.41
N LEU A 249 11.26 24.77 5.12
CA LEU A 249 12.12 23.88 4.35
C LEU A 249 13.49 24.49 4.05
N PRO A 250 14.55 23.66 3.96
CA PRO A 250 15.84 24.09 3.44
C PRO A 250 15.73 24.63 2.00
N ALA A 251 16.63 25.54 1.64
CA ALA A 251 16.67 26.10 0.28
C ALA A 251 16.89 24.99 -0.76
N GLY A 252 16.10 25.04 -1.84
CA GLY A 252 16.15 24.06 -2.94
C GLY A 252 15.32 22.81 -2.72
N ALA A 253 14.72 22.61 -1.54
CA ALA A 253 13.81 21.51 -1.27
C ALA A 253 12.46 21.69 -1.99
N SER A 254 11.79 20.60 -2.29
CA SER A 254 10.43 20.60 -2.83
C SER A 254 9.41 20.73 -1.69
N GLY A 255 8.45 21.64 -1.85
CA GLY A 255 7.47 21.94 -0.80
C GLY A 255 6.05 21.99 -1.29
N TYR A 256 5.10 22.01 -0.34
CA TYR A 256 3.69 22.24 -0.64
C TYR A 256 3.09 23.26 0.33
N ASP A 257 2.06 23.95 -0.16
CA ASP A 257 1.24 24.89 0.59
C ASP A 257 -0.20 24.92 0.02
N ALA A 258 -0.99 25.94 0.38
CA ALA A 258 -2.36 26.09 -0.13
C ALA A 258 -2.41 26.35 -1.65
N GLU A 259 -1.36 26.91 -2.24
CA GLU A 259 -1.28 27.22 -3.67
C GLU A 259 -0.99 25.97 -4.51
N GLY A 260 -0.31 24.97 -3.95
CA GLY A 260 0.02 23.72 -4.63
C GLY A 260 1.33 23.08 -4.18
N VAL A 261 2.05 22.50 -5.16
CA VAL A 261 3.36 21.84 -4.96
C VAL A 261 4.44 22.68 -5.66
N TRP A 262 5.50 22.94 -4.94
CA TRP A 262 6.66 23.71 -5.39
C TRP A 262 7.84 22.80 -5.64
N LEU A 263 8.33 22.78 -6.87
CA LEU A 263 9.53 22.06 -7.29
C LEU A 263 10.66 23.08 -7.44
N GLY A 264 11.38 23.36 -6.35
CA GLY A 264 12.22 24.53 -6.27
C GLY A 264 11.40 25.80 -6.38
N ASN A 265 11.56 26.56 -7.47
CA ASN A 265 10.80 27.80 -7.74
C ASN A 265 9.59 27.59 -8.68
N GLU A 266 9.38 26.39 -9.18
CA GLU A 266 8.27 26.09 -10.10
C GLU A 266 7.03 25.62 -9.33
N LEU A 267 5.90 26.30 -9.50
CA LEU A 267 4.62 25.94 -8.91
C LEU A 267 3.84 25.00 -9.84
N LEU A 268 3.45 23.86 -9.31
CA LEU A 268 2.36 23.02 -9.80
C LEU A 268 1.10 23.42 -9.00
N ALA A 269 0.22 24.21 -9.62
CA ALA A 269 -0.90 24.80 -8.91
C ALA A 269 -1.88 23.76 -8.34
N ARG A 270 -2.54 24.09 -7.23
CA ARG A 270 -3.51 23.20 -6.58
C ARG A 270 -4.62 22.74 -7.54
N SER A 271 -5.05 23.61 -8.46
CA SER A 271 -6.05 23.32 -9.50
C SER A 271 -5.59 22.29 -10.54
N GLU A 272 -4.28 22.05 -10.65
CA GLU A 272 -3.68 21.07 -11.56
C GLU A 272 -3.55 19.68 -10.93
N ILE A 273 -3.80 19.57 -9.60
CA ILE A 273 -3.65 18.34 -8.84
C ILE A 273 -5.04 17.73 -8.57
N PRO A 274 -5.45 16.68 -9.31
CA PRO A 274 -6.80 16.12 -9.19
C PRO A 274 -7.05 15.37 -7.88
N LEU A 275 -5.99 15.06 -7.13
CA LEU A 275 -6.08 14.31 -5.88
C LEU A 275 -6.68 15.15 -4.75
N ALA A 276 -7.74 14.65 -4.11
CA ALA A 276 -8.36 15.28 -2.95
C ALA A 276 -7.52 15.10 -1.67
N GLY A 277 -7.67 16.05 -0.73
CA GLY A 277 -7.05 15.99 0.60
C GLY A 277 -5.63 16.55 0.67
N ALA A 278 -5.34 17.26 1.78
CA ALA A 278 -4.02 17.89 2.00
C ALA A 278 -2.85 16.89 2.07
N HIS A 279 -3.12 15.67 2.59
CA HIS A 279 -2.10 14.61 2.63
C HIS A 279 -1.62 14.19 1.24
N ASN A 280 -2.42 14.38 0.19
CA ASN A 280 -2.01 14.07 -1.17
C ASN A 280 -1.06 15.12 -1.75
N LEU A 281 -1.07 16.36 -1.26
CA LEU A 281 -0.02 17.32 -1.62
C LEU A 281 1.35 16.84 -1.14
N ALA A 282 1.45 16.29 0.08
CA ALA A 282 2.68 15.68 0.59
C ALA A 282 3.10 14.46 -0.25
N ASN A 283 2.15 13.59 -0.64
CA ASN A 283 2.44 12.43 -1.50
C ASN A 283 2.95 12.85 -2.88
N VAL A 284 2.33 13.86 -3.51
CA VAL A 284 2.77 14.42 -4.80
C VAL A 284 4.16 15.03 -4.66
N THR A 285 4.42 15.80 -3.58
CA THR A 285 5.73 16.41 -3.35
C THR A 285 6.82 15.35 -3.16
N ALA A 286 6.56 14.32 -2.34
CA ALA A 286 7.50 13.21 -2.14
C ALA A 286 7.82 12.48 -3.47
N ALA A 287 6.78 12.15 -4.25
CA ALA A 287 6.92 11.48 -5.54
C ALA A 287 7.71 12.34 -6.54
N ALA A 288 7.38 13.64 -6.62
CA ALA A 288 8.06 14.57 -7.51
C ALA A 288 9.53 14.78 -7.12
N THR A 289 9.84 14.89 -5.82
CA THR A 289 11.22 15.00 -5.33
C THR A 289 12.04 13.76 -5.72
N LEU A 290 11.45 12.56 -5.55
CA LEU A 290 12.13 11.31 -5.93
C LEU A 290 12.29 11.19 -7.46
N ALA A 291 11.28 11.59 -8.23
CA ALA A 291 11.35 11.60 -9.69
C ALA A 291 12.39 12.61 -10.22
N GLN A 292 12.49 13.81 -9.61
CA GLN A 292 13.54 14.78 -9.94
C GLN A 292 14.94 14.26 -9.60
N ALA A 293 15.10 13.58 -8.47
CA ALA A 293 16.38 12.94 -8.11
C ALA A 293 16.80 11.86 -9.12
N PHE A 294 15.83 11.21 -9.78
CA PHE A 294 16.09 10.28 -10.89
C PHE A 294 16.35 10.99 -12.23
N GLY A 295 16.07 12.28 -12.36
CA GLY A 295 16.30 13.06 -13.58
C GLY A 295 15.05 13.31 -14.44
N VAL A 296 13.84 13.10 -13.89
CA VAL A 296 12.59 13.46 -14.57
C VAL A 296 12.41 14.97 -14.58
N THR A 297 12.06 15.56 -15.72
CA THR A 297 11.87 17.01 -15.84
C THR A 297 10.60 17.50 -15.15
N SER A 298 10.57 18.75 -14.69
CA SER A 298 9.36 19.35 -14.10
C SER A 298 8.16 19.33 -15.05
N ALA A 299 8.38 19.43 -16.35
CA ALA A 299 7.32 19.34 -17.35
C ALA A 299 6.66 17.94 -17.36
N ASN A 300 7.46 16.88 -17.35
CA ASN A 300 6.96 15.49 -17.30
C ASN A 300 6.26 15.21 -15.96
N ILE A 301 6.81 15.70 -14.85
CA ILE A 301 6.16 15.60 -13.53
C ILE A 301 4.77 16.26 -13.56
N ARG A 302 4.67 17.47 -14.12
CA ARG A 302 3.40 18.21 -14.25
C ARG A 302 2.38 17.45 -15.10
N ASN A 303 2.79 16.91 -16.25
CA ASN A 303 1.92 16.13 -17.13
C ASN A 303 1.38 14.89 -16.40
N ALA A 304 2.25 14.13 -15.73
CA ALA A 304 1.88 12.96 -14.97
C ALA A 304 0.88 13.27 -13.85
N VAL A 305 1.10 14.35 -13.08
CA VAL A 305 0.19 14.74 -11.99
C VAL A 305 -1.18 15.14 -12.52
N ARG A 306 -1.25 15.92 -13.60
CA ARG A 306 -2.52 16.33 -14.22
C ARG A 306 -3.36 15.16 -14.72
N SER A 307 -2.70 14.12 -15.27
CA SER A 307 -3.33 12.93 -15.81
C SER A 307 -3.56 11.83 -14.76
N PHE A 308 -3.04 11.99 -13.53
CA PHE A 308 -3.10 10.95 -12.53
C PHE A 308 -4.52 10.77 -11.98
N GLY A 309 -5.18 9.67 -12.34
CA GLY A 309 -6.56 9.34 -11.96
C GLY A 309 -6.76 8.93 -10.50
N GLY A 310 -5.71 9.00 -9.67
CA GLY A 310 -5.75 8.53 -8.29
C GLY A 310 -5.30 7.06 -8.14
N VAL A 311 -5.48 6.53 -6.94
CA VAL A 311 -5.18 5.14 -6.61
C VAL A 311 -6.48 4.37 -6.57
N GLU A 312 -6.55 3.30 -7.31
CA GLU A 312 -7.72 2.40 -7.30
C GLU A 312 -8.11 2.05 -5.86
N HIS A 313 -9.38 2.18 -5.55
CA HIS A 313 -9.95 1.91 -4.23
C HIS A 313 -9.50 2.84 -3.08
N ARG A 314 -8.82 3.96 -3.38
CA ARG A 314 -8.40 4.97 -2.37
C ARG A 314 -8.82 6.36 -2.81
N LEU A 315 -9.87 6.91 -2.20
CA LEU A 315 -10.50 8.16 -2.60
C LEU A 315 -10.67 8.25 -4.14
N GLU A 316 -10.89 7.10 -4.76
CA GLU A 316 -10.99 6.93 -6.19
C GLU A 316 -12.25 7.62 -6.70
N PHE A 317 -12.09 8.60 -7.58
CA PHE A 317 -13.22 9.17 -8.31
C PHE A 317 -13.75 8.16 -9.31
N VAL A 318 -14.99 7.70 -9.12
CA VAL A 318 -15.62 6.73 -10.02
C VAL A 318 -16.35 7.42 -11.16
N ARG A 319 -17.23 8.33 -10.81
CA ARG A 319 -17.95 9.19 -11.77
C ARG A 319 -18.71 10.31 -11.07
N GLU A 320 -19.18 11.27 -11.87
CA GLU A 320 -20.21 12.22 -11.48
C GLU A 320 -21.49 11.95 -12.26
N LEU A 321 -22.62 11.95 -11.55
CA LEU A 321 -23.96 11.76 -12.13
C LEU A 321 -24.93 12.73 -11.45
N ASP A 322 -25.68 13.49 -12.24
CA ASP A 322 -26.66 14.46 -11.74
C ASP A 322 -26.05 15.46 -10.74
N GLY A 323 -24.78 15.83 -10.92
CA GLY A 323 -24.02 16.69 -10.03
C GLY A 323 -23.58 16.06 -8.72
N VAL A 324 -23.79 14.73 -8.53
CA VAL A 324 -23.31 13.96 -7.38
C VAL A 324 -22.05 13.20 -7.76
N ARG A 325 -20.99 13.35 -6.96
CA ARG A 325 -19.71 12.65 -7.14
C ARG A 325 -19.69 11.35 -6.37
N TYR A 326 -19.33 10.25 -7.02
CA TYR A 326 -19.18 8.92 -6.41
C TYR A 326 -17.72 8.61 -6.20
N ILE A 327 -17.35 8.38 -4.92
CA ILE A 327 -15.96 8.18 -4.49
C ILE A 327 -15.82 6.81 -3.82
N ASN A 328 -14.88 6.02 -4.30
CA ASN A 328 -14.57 4.69 -3.80
C ASN A 328 -13.31 4.74 -2.91
N ASP A 329 -13.50 4.65 -1.61
CA ASP A 329 -12.41 4.49 -0.63
C ASP A 329 -12.61 3.18 0.16
N THR A 330 -12.90 2.11 -0.56
CA THR A 330 -13.09 0.77 0.05
C THR A 330 -11.86 0.29 0.81
N ALA A 331 -10.66 0.83 0.51
CA ALA A 331 -9.42 0.56 1.24
C ALA A 331 -9.42 1.12 2.67
N ALA A 332 -10.36 2.02 3.02
CA ALA A 332 -10.59 2.51 4.39
C ALA A 332 -11.26 1.42 5.25
N THR A 333 -10.51 0.37 5.58
CA THR A 333 -10.98 -0.79 6.37
C THR A 333 -10.76 -0.63 7.89
N ALA A 334 -10.37 0.56 8.33
CA ALA A 334 -10.19 0.93 9.74
C ALA A 334 -10.79 2.32 10.01
N PRO A 335 -11.25 2.59 11.24
CA PRO A 335 -11.88 3.86 11.63
C PRO A 335 -11.07 5.10 11.24
N GLU A 336 -9.76 5.11 11.51
CA GLU A 336 -8.88 6.25 11.26
C GLU A 336 -8.78 6.59 9.75
N ALA A 337 -8.80 5.57 8.89
CA ALA A 337 -8.78 5.78 7.45
C ALA A 337 -10.09 6.40 6.95
N ALA A 338 -11.24 5.92 7.45
CA ALA A 338 -12.54 6.48 7.10
C ALA A 338 -12.74 7.91 7.65
N ILE A 339 -12.19 8.23 8.84
CA ILE A 339 -12.14 9.59 9.38
C ILE A 339 -11.36 10.50 8.43
N ALA A 340 -10.19 10.08 7.97
CA ALA A 340 -9.39 10.84 7.00
C ALA A 340 -10.13 11.06 5.68
N ALA A 341 -10.87 10.06 5.20
CA ALA A 341 -11.70 10.17 4.01
C ALA A 341 -12.83 11.20 4.16
N LEU A 342 -13.51 11.22 5.32
CA LEU A 342 -14.55 12.20 5.65
C LEU A 342 -14.00 13.65 5.64
N HIS A 343 -12.76 13.85 6.06
CA HIS A 343 -12.12 15.16 6.07
C HIS A 343 -11.48 15.57 4.72
N SER A 344 -11.55 14.70 3.71
CA SER A 344 -10.96 14.97 2.39
C SER A 344 -11.87 15.80 1.47
N PHE A 345 -13.09 16.07 1.86
CA PHE A 345 -14.08 16.80 1.05
C PHE A 345 -14.73 17.93 1.87
N ASP A 346 -14.89 19.10 1.26
CA ASP A 346 -15.66 20.22 1.85
C ASP A 346 -17.16 20.09 1.58
N ALA A 347 -17.54 19.38 0.49
CA ALA A 347 -18.92 19.11 0.11
C ALA A 347 -19.66 18.23 1.15
N PRO A 348 -20.99 18.31 1.22
CA PRO A 348 -21.78 17.40 2.04
C PRO A 348 -21.59 15.94 1.60
N ILE A 349 -21.50 15.03 2.57
CA ILE A 349 -21.17 13.63 2.32
C ILE A 349 -22.34 12.73 2.71
N VAL A 350 -22.76 11.85 1.78
CA VAL A 350 -23.54 10.66 2.09
C VAL A 350 -22.54 9.50 2.18
N LEU A 351 -22.31 9.01 3.42
CA LEU A 351 -21.33 7.98 3.70
C LEU A 351 -21.93 6.58 3.59
N ILE A 352 -21.24 5.64 2.97
CA ILE A 352 -21.52 4.20 3.06
C ILE A 352 -20.46 3.59 3.98
N ALA A 353 -20.90 3.06 5.16
CA ALA A 353 -20.02 2.57 6.22
C ALA A 353 -20.49 1.24 6.82
N GLY A 354 -19.64 0.59 7.64
CA GLY A 354 -19.97 -0.68 8.30
C GLY A 354 -19.32 -1.91 7.66
N GLY A 355 -19.57 -3.07 8.26
CA GLY A 355 -18.97 -4.35 7.87
C GLY A 355 -18.49 -5.18 9.05
N ALA A 356 -17.42 -5.99 8.86
CA ALA A 356 -16.91 -6.89 9.89
C ALA A 356 -16.01 -6.16 10.90
N ASP A 357 -16.11 -6.59 12.15
CA ASP A 357 -15.37 -6.03 13.29
C ASP A 357 -13.90 -6.49 13.31
N LYS A 358 -13.01 -5.54 13.50
CA LYS A 358 -11.58 -5.75 13.76
C LYS A 358 -11.20 -5.53 15.24
N ASN A 359 -12.21 -5.43 16.13
CA ASN A 359 -12.04 -5.07 17.53
C ASN A 359 -11.38 -3.70 17.74
N LEU A 360 -11.62 -2.75 16.82
CA LEU A 360 -11.14 -1.39 16.92
C LEU A 360 -12.20 -0.48 17.58
N PRO A 361 -11.79 0.56 18.30
CA PRO A 361 -12.72 1.53 18.89
C PRO A 361 -13.40 2.36 17.79
N LEU A 362 -14.73 2.46 17.85
CA LEU A 362 -15.54 3.14 16.83
C LEU A 362 -16.03 4.54 17.26
N SER A 363 -15.77 4.97 18.50
CA SER A 363 -16.30 6.24 19.04
C SER A 363 -15.84 7.46 18.25
N ASN A 364 -14.54 7.56 17.93
CA ASN A 364 -14.00 8.67 17.13
C ASN A 364 -14.55 8.67 15.70
N PHE A 365 -14.79 7.50 15.13
CA PHE A 365 -15.40 7.38 13.81
C PHE A 365 -16.86 7.84 13.83
N ALA A 366 -17.62 7.40 14.83
CA ALA A 366 -19.01 7.86 15.03
C ALA A 366 -19.08 9.38 15.23
N GLN A 367 -18.17 9.96 15.99
CA GLN A 367 -18.05 11.41 16.18
C GLN A 367 -17.78 12.13 14.85
N ALA A 368 -16.84 11.62 14.05
CA ALA A 368 -16.50 12.21 12.75
C ALA A 368 -17.68 12.11 11.75
N ILE A 369 -18.42 10.99 11.75
CA ILE A 369 -19.64 10.82 10.96
C ILE A 369 -20.67 11.88 11.37
N ALA A 370 -20.97 12.00 12.67
CA ALA A 370 -21.93 12.98 13.15
C ALA A 370 -21.56 14.43 12.81
N ALA A 371 -20.26 14.75 12.79
CA ALA A 371 -19.78 16.10 12.47
C ALA A 371 -19.72 16.41 10.95
N ARG A 372 -19.53 15.41 10.08
CA ARG A 372 -19.17 15.62 8.68
C ARG A 372 -20.15 15.02 7.67
N ALA A 373 -20.86 13.94 8.03
CA ALA A 373 -21.74 13.28 7.10
C ALA A 373 -23.15 13.91 7.14
N LYS A 374 -23.73 14.16 5.97
CA LYS A 374 -25.16 14.53 5.79
C LYS A 374 -26.06 13.35 6.13
N ALA A 375 -25.63 12.14 5.76
CA ALA A 375 -26.28 10.88 6.09
C ALA A 375 -25.28 9.73 6.07
N VAL A 376 -25.58 8.64 6.78
CA VAL A 376 -24.80 7.40 6.73
C VAL A 376 -25.72 6.23 6.38
N VAL A 377 -25.27 5.46 5.40
CA VAL A 377 -25.89 4.20 4.97
C VAL A 377 -25.03 3.06 5.50
N LEU A 378 -25.59 2.24 6.39
CA LEU A 378 -24.87 1.16 7.02
C LEU A 378 -24.96 -0.14 6.23
N LEU A 379 -23.80 -0.77 6.03
CA LEU A 379 -23.71 -2.14 5.52
C LEU A 379 -23.80 -3.13 6.67
N GLU A 380 -24.46 -4.27 6.45
CA GLU A 380 -24.54 -5.33 7.45
C GLU A 380 -23.16 -5.91 7.78
N GLY A 381 -22.94 -6.25 9.06
CA GLY A 381 -21.71 -6.85 9.54
C GLY A 381 -21.58 -6.82 11.05
N THR A 382 -20.60 -7.55 11.56
CA THR A 382 -20.41 -7.72 13.02
C THR A 382 -20.01 -6.43 13.76
N ALA A 383 -19.46 -5.41 13.06
CA ALA A 383 -19.16 -4.10 13.62
C ALA A 383 -20.35 -3.14 13.56
N THR A 384 -21.34 -3.39 12.71
CA THR A 384 -22.38 -2.42 12.37
C THR A 384 -23.25 -2.06 13.58
N GLY A 385 -23.62 -3.04 14.40
CA GLY A 385 -24.38 -2.80 15.64
C GLY A 385 -23.62 -1.92 16.63
N LYS A 386 -22.30 -2.11 16.76
CA LYS A 386 -21.43 -1.28 17.60
C LYS A 386 -21.34 0.15 17.05
N LEU A 387 -21.20 0.31 15.75
CA LEU A 387 -21.16 1.62 15.09
C LEU A 387 -22.49 2.36 15.24
N HIS A 388 -23.60 1.67 15.04
CA HIS A 388 -24.94 2.23 15.22
C HIS A 388 -25.17 2.72 16.66
N THR A 389 -24.75 1.92 17.67
CA THR A 389 -24.83 2.31 19.08
C THR A 389 -23.95 3.52 19.37
N ALA A 390 -22.74 3.57 18.81
CA ALA A 390 -21.82 4.70 18.99
C ALA A 390 -22.38 5.99 18.35
N LEU A 391 -23.00 5.89 17.18
CA LEU A 391 -23.67 7.02 16.51
C LEU A 391 -24.82 7.61 17.33
N GLY A 392 -25.57 6.77 18.04
CA GLY A 392 -26.66 7.21 18.94
C GLY A 392 -26.22 8.06 20.15
N GLN A 393 -24.90 8.16 20.40
CA GLN A 393 -24.35 9.00 21.48
C GLN A 393 -24.09 10.45 21.04
N PHE A 394 -24.21 10.77 19.75
CA PHE A 394 -23.94 12.10 19.21
C PHE A 394 -25.21 12.74 18.64
N GLU A 395 -25.47 13.99 19.02
CA GLU A 395 -26.50 14.82 18.40
C GLU A 395 -26.01 15.27 17.00
N HIS A 396 -26.84 15.16 15.98
CA HIS A 396 -26.50 15.62 14.64
C HIS A 396 -26.99 17.07 14.42
N PRO A 397 -26.08 18.02 14.10
CA PRO A 397 -26.42 19.45 14.01
C PRO A 397 -27.44 19.81 12.89
N GLN A 398 -27.61 18.92 11.89
CA GLN A 398 -28.46 19.18 10.72
C GLN A 398 -29.68 18.26 10.60
N ALA A 399 -29.99 17.46 11.65
CA ALA A 399 -31.03 16.43 11.54
C ALA A 399 -32.43 16.96 11.82
N ALA A 400 -33.11 17.35 10.74
CA ALA A 400 -34.57 17.22 10.64
C ALA A 400 -34.98 15.82 10.11
N GLY A 401 -34.08 14.86 10.01
CA GLY A 401 -34.27 13.50 9.49
C GLY A 401 -33.25 12.51 10.08
N HIS A 402 -33.51 11.21 9.90
CA HIS A 402 -32.63 10.16 10.41
C HIS A 402 -31.25 10.21 9.71
N LEU A 403 -30.19 10.45 10.50
CA LEU A 403 -28.81 10.38 10.01
C LEU A 403 -28.47 8.98 9.48
N VAL A 404 -28.99 7.93 10.13
CA VAL A 404 -28.62 6.53 9.93
C VAL A 404 -29.69 5.79 9.14
N HIS A 405 -29.27 5.14 8.04
CA HIS A 405 -30.11 4.32 7.19
C HIS A 405 -29.55 2.89 7.11
N GLY A 406 -30.41 1.88 7.14
CA GLY A 406 -30.02 0.47 7.13
C GLY A 406 -29.99 -0.16 8.53
N PRO A 407 -29.22 -1.26 8.78
CA PRO A 407 -28.24 -1.83 7.87
C PRO A 407 -28.81 -2.55 6.64
N TYR A 408 -28.04 -2.54 5.55
CA TYR A 408 -28.36 -3.23 4.31
C TYR A 408 -27.47 -4.47 4.14
N ASN A 409 -28.08 -5.59 3.78
CA ASN A 409 -27.42 -6.84 3.41
C ASN A 409 -27.25 -7.00 1.88
N ASP A 410 -27.84 -6.11 1.11
CA ASP A 410 -27.69 -5.99 -0.34
C ASP A 410 -26.94 -4.69 -0.68
N PHE A 411 -25.80 -4.83 -1.34
CA PHE A 411 -24.93 -3.69 -1.63
C PHE A 411 -25.51 -2.73 -2.67
N ALA A 412 -26.27 -3.26 -3.64
CA ALA A 412 -26.93 -2.42 -4.65
C ALA A 412 -28.05 -1.57 -4.01
N GLN A 413 -28.79 -2.13 -3.05
CA GLN A 413 -29.78 -1.38 -2.28
C GLN A 413 -29.13 -0.31 -1.40
N ALA A 414 -27.98 -0.61 -0.76
CA ALA A 414 -27.24 0.39 0.02
C ALA A 414 -26.78 1.57 -0.86
N ILE A 415 -26.26 1.30 -2.04
CA ILE A 415 -25.80 2.35 -2.97
C ILE A 415 -27.00 3.14 -3.51
N ALA A 416 -28.12 2.48 -3.82
CA ALA A 416 -29.35 3.15 -4.25
C ALA A 416 -29.92 4.06 -3.15
N ALA A 417 -29.90 3.60 -1.89
CA ALA A 417 -30.29 4.43 -0.73
C ALA A 417 -29.37 5.64 -0.58
N ALA A 418 -28.05 5.47 -0.71
CA ALA A 418 -27.11 6.59 -0.66
C ALA A 418 -27.35 7.59 -1.80
N ARG A 419 -27.65 7.11 -3.02
CA ARG A 419 -28.03 7.97 -4.15
C ARG A 419 -29.29 8.78 -3.87
N ALA A 420 -30.31 8.15 -3.29
CA ALA A 420 -31.58 8.82 -2.98
C ALA A 420 -31.46 9.92 -1.93
N LEU A 421 -30.45 9.85 -1.06
CA LEU A 421 -30.15 10.85 -0.03
C LEU A 421 -29.26 12.00 -0.52
N ALA A 422 -28.59 11.80 -1.66
CA ALA A 422 -27.68 12.78 -2.24
C ALA A 422 -28.41 13.82 -3.10
N ALA A 423 -27.90 15.04 -3.11
CA ALA A 423 -28.34 16.14 -3.96
C ALA A 423 -27.16 16.63 -4.83
N PRO A 424 -27.43 17.39 -5.91
CA PRO A 424 -26.34 18.01 -6.70
C PRO A 424 -25.36 18.79 -5.83
N GLY A 425 -24.09 18.56 -6.02
CA GLY A 425 -22.99 19.09 -5.19
C GLY A 425 -22.50 18.15 -4.07
N ASP A 426 -23.25 17.10 -3.75
CA ASP A 426 -22.89 16.13 -2.71
C ASP A 426 -21.84 15.11 -3.20
N VAL A 427 -21.25 14.42 -2.22
CA VAL A 427 -20.36 13.27 -2.42
C VAL A 427 -21.00 12.02 -1.83
N VAL A 428 -21.20 10.97 -2.63
CA VAL A 428 -21.47 9.61 -2.14
C VAL A 428 -20.12 8.93 -1.95
N LEU A 429 -19.76 8.70 -0.69
CA LEU A 429 -18.45 8.18 -0.28
C LEU A 429 -18.56 6.75 0.26
N LEU A 430 -17.94 5.79 -0.40
CA LEU A 430 -17.72 4.46 0.16
C LEU A 430 -16.43 4.48 1.01
N ALA A 431 -16.54 4.68 2.32
CA ALA A 431 -15.42 4.58 3.25
C ALA A 431 -15.85 3.79 4.50
N PRO A 432 -15.79 2.46 4.44
CA PRO A 432 -16.50 1.59 5.37
C PRO A 432 -16.05 1.69 6.82
N GLY A 433 -14.78 2.02 7.12
CA GLY A 433 -14.21 2.03 8.48
C GLY A 433 -14.12 0.65 9.14
N CYS A 434 -14.54 -0.41 8.41
CA CYS A 434 -14.66 -1.79 8.87
C CYS A 434 -14.13 -2.75 7.80
N ALA A 435 -13.81 -3.99 8.19
CA ALA A 435 -13.42 -5.02 7.24
C ALA A 435 -14.59 -5.43 6.34
N SER A 436 -14.26 -6.04 5.20
CA SER A 436 -15.24 -6.39 4.15
C SER A 436 -15.85 -7.79 4.31
N PHE A 437 -15.33 -8.61 5.22
CA PHE A 437 -15.75 -9.99 5.39
C PHE A 437 -17.23 -10.13 5.74
N GLY A 438 -17.86 -11.18 5.25
CA GLY A 438 -19.30 -11.46 5.41
C GLY A 438 -20.08 -11.15 4.15
N MET A 439 -20.06 -9.91 3.66
CA MET A 439 -20.73 -9.53 2.41
C MET A 439 -19.83 -9.68 1.17
N PHE A 440 -18.52 -9.58 1.31
CA PHE A 440 -17.57 -9.56 0.20
C PHE A 440 -16.40 -10.51 0.45
N ARG A 441 -15.75 -10.98 -0.63
CA ARG A 441 -14.54 -11.81 -0.55
C ARG A 441 -13.37 -11.07 0.12
N ASN A 442 -13.22 -9.78 -0.19
CA ASN A 442 -12.25 -8.86 0.37
C ASN A 442 -12.65 -7.41 0.04
N GLU A 443 -11.86 -6.43 0.50
CA GLU A 443 -12.10 -5.00 0.27
C GLU A 443 -12.04 -4.60 -1.22
N PHE A 444 -11.23 -5.28 -2.03
CA PHE A 444 -11.13 -4.99 -3.47
C PHE A 444 -12.39 -5.41 -4.21
N HIS A 445 -12.89 -6.61 -3.91
CA HIS A 445 -14.18 -7.07 -4.45
C HIS A 445 -15.32 -6.11 -4.09
N ARG A 446 -15.33 -5.55 -2.88
CA ARG A 446 -16.30 -4.51 -2.48
C ARG A 446 -16.15 -3.25 -3.34
N GLY A 447 -14.94 -2.82 -3.62
CA GLY A 447 -14.67 -1.64 -4.45
C GLY A 447 -14.99 -1.86 -5.93
N GLU A 448 -14.71 -3.04 -6.47
CA GLU A 448 -15.08 -3.44 -7.83
C GLU A 448 -16.61 -3.45 -8.00
N GLU A 449 -17.33 -4.03 -7.04
CA GLU A 449 -18.80 -4.04 -7.05
C GLU A 449 -19.38 -2.62 -6.95
N PHE A 450 -18.78 -1.74 -6.14
CA PHE A 450 -19.18 -0.34 -6.09
C PHE A 450 -19.05 0.32 -7.46
N ARG A 451 -17.91 0.18 -8.13
CA ARG A 451 -17.70 0.71 -9.49
C ARG A 451 -18.72 0.14 -10.48
N ARG A 452 -18.90 -1.19 -10.46
CA ARG A 452 -19.82 -1.88 -11.36
C ARG A 452 -21.26 -1.37 -11.20
N ILE A 453 -21.72 -1.22 -9.96
CA ILE A 453 -23.10 -0.76 -9.68
C ILE A 453 -23.27 0.72 -10.06
N VAL A 454 -22.32 1.57 -9.65
CA VAL A 454 -22.35 3.01 -9.96
C VAL A 454 -22.28 3.26 -11.48
N ALA A 455 -21.57 2.41 -12.24
CA ALA A 455 -21.53 2.51 -13.71
C ALA A 455 -22.88 2.21 -14.40
N GLN A 456 -23.79 1.53 -13.72
CA GLN A 456 -25.11 1.14 -14.25
C GLN A 456 -26.20 2.22 -14.03
N PHE A 457 -25.92 3.25 -13.27
CA PHE A 457 -26.86 4.39 -13.05
C PHE A 457 -26.95 5.30 -14.31
#